data_add6c3859cb9833f1bd035ba2858c078
#
_entry.id   add6c3859cb9833f1bd035ba2858c078
#
_cell.length_a   1.000
_cell.length_b   1.000
_cell.length_c   1.000
_cell.angle_alpha   90.00
_cell.angle_beta   90.00
_cell.angle_gamma   90.00
#
_symmetry.space_group_name_H-M   'P 1'
#
loop_
_entity.id
_entity.type
_entity.pdbx_description
1 polymer ?
#
loop_
_entity_poly.entity_id
_entity_poly.type
_entity_poly.pdbx_seq_one_letter_code
_entity_poly.pdbx_strand_id
1 'polypeptide(L)'
;MLQDGKNRMENRFVHTDILTRLDGLAETAVVSEAQILPLKHIQHIKREIEATLKTETCDWQLLKNIHPTPAVGGSPRRKALAQIRTLEQHQRGWYAGACGFISEDVSEFTVAIRSGLWHDQQLELYTGAGILTGSDADEEWQELDTKLNSMLGVWHD
;
A
#
# COMPACT_ATOMS: atom_id res chain seq x y z
N MET A 1 -18.77 -1.10 -2.16
CA MET A 1 -17.46 -0.55 -1.82
C MET A 1 -17.51 0.83 -1.17
N LEU A 2 -17.99 1.89 -1.80
CA LEU A 2 -18.12 3.22 -1.13
C LEU A 2 -19.08 3.22 0.07
N GLN A 3 -19.98 2.26 0.16
CA GLN A 3 -20.89 2.07 1.30
C GLN A 3 -20.35 1.07 2.34
N ASP A 4 -19.28 0.36 2.02
CA ASP A 4 -18.63 -0.58 2.92
C ASP A 4 -17.76 0.18 3.94
N GLY A 5 -18.11 0.04 5.21
CA GLY A 5 -17.47 0.75 6.31
C GLY A 5 -15.98 0.40 6.47
N LYS A 6 -15.58 -0.87 6.23
CA LYS A 6 -14.20 -1.33 6.34
C LYS A 6 -13.32 -0.67 5.29
N ASN A 7 -13.67 -0.80 4.00
CA ASN A 7 -12.90 -0.22 2.89
C ASN A 7 -12.76 1.31 3.01
N ARG A 8 -13.80 2.01 3.49
CA ARG A 8 -13.73 3.45 3.75
C ARG A 8 -12.79 3.78 4.90
N MET A 9 -12.81 2.98 5.94
CA MET A 9 -11.94 3.18 7.11
C MET A 9 -10.47 2.97 6.75
N GLU A 10 -10.14 1.89 6.03
CA GLU A 10 -8.80 1.64 5.52
C GLU A 10 -8.29 2.79 4.65
N ASN A 11 -9.08 3.21 3.66
CA ASN A 11 -8.73 4.32 2.80
C ASN A 11 -8.54 5.62 3.60
N ARG A 12 -9.38 5.87 4.61
CA ARG A 12 -9.25 7.04 5.50
C ARG A 12 -7.96 6.99 6.31
N PHE A 13 -7.59 5.85 6.88
CA PHE A 13 -6.33 5.71 7.62
C PHE A 13 -5.13 6.04 6.74
N VAL A 14 -5.12 5.54 5.51
CA VAL A 14 -4.01 5.76 4.57
C VAL A 14 -3.85 7.23 4.23
N HIS A 15 -4.90 7.89 3.73
CA HIS A 15 -4.76 9.29 3.31
C HIS A 15 -4.51 10.24 4.47
N THR A 16 -5.10 9.99 5.66
CA THR A 16 -4.85 10.79 6.85
C THR A 16 -3.40 10.66 7.32
N ASP A 17 -2.82 9.45 7.30
CA ASP A 17 -1.42 9.22 7.63
C ASP A 17 -0.49 9.93 6.65
N ILE A 18 -0.77 9.86 5.34
CA ILE A 18 0.02 10.55 4.32
C ILE A 18 -0.01 12.06 4.53
N LEU A 19 -1.19 12.66 4.72
CA LEU A 19 -1.31 14.10 4.96
C LEU A 19 -0.56 14.53 6.24
N THR A 20 -0.68 13.75 7.31
CA THR A 20 0.04 14.02 8.57
C THR A 20 1.56 13.99 8.37
N ARG A 21 2.06 13.09 7.50
CA ARG A 21 3.50 12.98 7.22
C ARG A 21 4.00 14.06 6.26
N LEU A 22 3.13 14.58 5.42
CA LEU A 22 3.46 15.70 4.53
C LEU A 22 3.53 17.05 5.26
N ASP A 23 2.87 17.19 6.42
CA ASP A 23 2.77 18.45 7.17
C ASP A 23 4.15 19.10 7.45
N GLY A 24 5.19 18.30 7.69
CA GLY A 24 6.56 18.81 7.88
C GLY A 24 7.36 19.07 6.59
N LEU A 25 6.92 18.52 5.44
CA LEU A 25 7.67 18.48 4.18
C LEU A 25 7.03 19.29 3.05
N ALA A 26 5.77 19.58 3.15
CA ALA A 26 5.01 20.31 2.13
C ALA A 26 4.59 21.69 2.60
N GLU A 27 4.46 22.62 1.67
CA GLU A 27 3.84 23.93 1.86
C GLU A 27 2.32 23.80 1.79
N THR A 28 1.85 23.00 0.84
CA THR A 28 0.42 22.70 0.63
C THR A 28 0.22 21.21 0.33
N ALA A 29 -0.91 20.67 0.76
CA ALA A 29 -1.35 19.34 0.36
C ALA A 29 -2.87 19.31 0.23
N VAL A 30 -3.35 18.77 -0.88
CA VAL A 30 -4.79 18.64 -1.18
C VAL A 30 -5.09 17.19 -1.51
N VAL A 31 -6.22 16.68 -1.03
CA VAL A 31 -6.69 15.33 -1.32
C VAL A 31 -7.99 15.39 -2.13
N SER A 32 -8.06 14.57 -3.19
CA SER A 32 -9.27 14.46 -4.01
C SER A 32 -10.41 13.75 -3.26
N GLU A 33 -11.62 13.86 -3.78
CA GLU A 33 -12.70 12.98 -3.37
C GLU A 33 -12.40 11.52 -3.70
N ALA A 34 -13.03 10.60 -2.95
CA ALA A 34 -12.89 9.17 -3.19
C ALA A 34 -13.60 8.77 -4.49
N GLN A 35 -12.90 8.10 -5.37
CA GLN A 35 -13.42 7.55 -6.61
C GLN A 35 -13.31 6.02 -6.61
N ILE A 36 -14.22 5.34 -7.29
CA ILE A 36 -14.09 3.91 -7.57
C ILE A 36 -13.23 3.73 -8.81
N LEU A 37 -12.13 3.01 -8.66
CA LEU A 37 -11.31 2.54 -9.76
C LEU A 37 -11.71 1.08 -10.09
N PRO A 38 -12.48 0.84 -11.16
CA PRO A 38 -12.80 -0.51 -11.60
C PRO A 38 -11.59 -1.14 -12.27
N LEU A 39 -11.23 -2.35 -11.87
CA LEU A 39 -10.26 -3.20 -12.53
C LEU A 39 -10.98 -4.46 -13.04
N LYS A 40 -10.30 -5.29 -13.86
CA LYS A 40 -10.90 -6.47 -14.52
C LYS A 40 -11.67 -7.40 -13.55
N HIS A 41 -11.17 -7.61 -12.33
CA HIS A 41 -11.74 -8.54 -11.37
C HIS A 41 -12.06 -7.95 -10.00
N ILE A 42 -11.60 -6.73 -9.72
CA ILE A 42 -11.74 -6.07 -8.43
C ILE A 42 -11.96 -4.56 -8.62
N GLN A 43 -12.43 -3.91 -7.57
CA GLN A 43 -12.56 -2.47 -7.51
C GLN A 43 -11.69 -1.92 -6.38
N HIS A 44 -11.19 -0.70 -6.54
CA HIS A 44 -10.45 0.00 -5.50
C HIS A 44 -11.03 1.38 -5.24
N ILE A 45 -10.91 1.84 -4.00
CA ILE A 45 -11.13 3.25 -3.68
C ILE A 45 -9.83 4.00 -3.98
N LYS A 46 -9.87 4.88 -4.98
CA LYS A 46 -8.75 5.76 -5.37
C LYS A 46 -8.95 7.14 -4.78
N ARG A 47 -7.87 7.72 -4.26
CA ARG A 47 -7.71 9.16 -3.97
C ARG A 47 -6.38 9.63 -4.53
N GLU A 48 -6.34 10.87 -4.95
CA GLU A 48 -5.13 11.56 -5.35
C GLU A 48 -4.77 12.59 -4.28
N ILE A 49 -3.49 12.69 -3.97
CA ILE A 49 -2.95 13.69 -3.06
C ILE A 49 -1.92 14.47 -3.85
N GLU A 50 -2.19 15.76 -4.04
CA GLU A 50 -1.27 16.70 -4.64
C GLU A 50 -0.63 17.54 -3.55
N ALA A 51 0.69 17.73 -3.59
CA ALA A 51 1.39 18.52 -2.60
C ALA A 51 2.50 19.35 -3.27
N THR A 52 2.63 20.60 -2.84
CA THR A 52 3.81 21.43 -3.14
C THR A 52 4.81 21.24 -2.02
N LEU A 53 5.96 20.65 -2.34
CA LEU A 53 7.00 20.38 -1.36
C LEU A 53 7.78 21.65 -1.03
N LYS A 54 8.31 21.72 0.20
CA LYS A 54 9.27 22.76 0.59
C LYS A 54 10.57 22.59 -0.20
N THR A 55 11.24 23.69 -0.49
CA THR A 55 12.43 23.72 -1.35
C THR A 55 13.55 22.79 -0.88
N GLU A 56 13.67 22.59 0.44
CA GLU A 56 14.70 21.72 1.03
C GLU A 56 14.31 20.22 1.06
N THR A 57 13.10 19.87 0.64
CA THR A 57 12.62 18.48 0.67
C THR A 57 13.10 17.72 -0.56
N CYS A 58 13.94 16.71 -0.37
CA CYS A 58 14.34 15.83 -1.45
C CYS A 58 13.46 14.56 -1.54
N ASP A 59 13.45 13.93 -2.73
CA ASP A 59 12.63 12.74 -3.04
C ASP A 59 12.88 11.58 -2.08
N TRP A 60 14.12 11.34 -1.72
CA TRP A 60 14.47 10.31 -0.75
C TRP A 60 13.88 10.58 0.63
N GLN A 61 13.90 11.81 1.07
CA GLN A 61 13.33 12.23 2.36
C GLN A 61 11.81 12.07 2.34
N LEU A 62 11.17 12.47 1.24
CA LEU A 62 9.74 12.28 1.01
C LEU A 62 9.37 10.80 1.06
N LEU A 63 10.05 9.96 0.27
CA LEU A 63 9.82 8.52 0.24
C LEU A 63 9.95 7.89 1.62
N LYS A 64 11.04 8.16 2.33
CA LYS A 64 11.31 7.62 3.67
C LYS A 64 10.26 8.04 4.70
N ASN A 65 9.69 9.22 4.54
CA ASN A 65 8.67 9.73 5.44
C ASN A 65 7.31 9.09 5.16
N ILE A 66 6.89 9.00 3.91
CA ILE A 66 5.58 8.47 3.52
C ILE A 66 5.55 6.95 3.62
N HIS A 67 6.57 6.25 3.13
CA HIS A 67 6.61 4.79 3.09
C HIS A 67 7.16 4.16 4.39
N PRO A 68 6.62 3.02 4.84
CA PRO A 68 5.37 2.39 4.42
C PRO A 68 4.14 3.13 4.95
N THR A 69 3.09 3.16 4.14
CA THR A 69 1.78 3.64 4.57
C THR A 69 1.07 2.62 5.46
N PRO A 70 -0.01 2.99 6.17
CA PRO A 70 -0.80 2.05 6.95
C PRO A 70 -1.32 0.83 6.17
N ALA A 71 -1.53 0.97 4.86
CA ALA A 71 -1.99 -0.12 4.00
C ALA A 71 -1.06 -1.34 3.98
N VAL A 72 0.24 -1.13 4.21
CA VAL A 72 1.25 -2.21 4.19
C VAL A 72 2.08 -2.29 5.47
N GLY A 73 2.11 -1.22 6.25
CA GLY A 73 2.90 -1.10 7.48
C GLY A 73 2.07 -1.06 8.76
N GLY A 74 0.75 -0.92 8.64
CA GLY A 74 -0.17 -0.78 9.77
C GLY A 74 -0.03 0.55 10.53
N SER A 75 -0.92 0.76 11.49
CA SER A 75 -0.96 1.96 12.33
C SER A 75 -1.21 1.58 13.80
N PRO A 76 -0.51 2.18 14.77
CA PRO A 76 0.62 3.12 14.67
C PRO A 76 1.89 2.46 14.11
N ARG A 77 2.52 3.07 13.13
CA ARG A 77 3.58 2.52 12.27
C ARG A 77 4.64 1.69 13.02
N ARG A 78 5.26 2.26 14.06
CA ARG A 78 6.35 1.60 14.81
C ARG A 78 5.88 0.32 15.50
N LYS A 79 4.72 0.36 16.14
CA LYS A 79 4.16 -0.80 16.86
C LYS A 79 3.69 -1.87 15.88
N ALA A 80 2.97 -1.47 14.83
CA ALA A 80 2.47 -2.39 13.82
C ALA A 80 3.61 -3.12 13.09
N LEU A 81 4.64 -2.41 12.64
CA LEU A 81 5.81 -3.04 12.02
C LEU A 81 6.54 -4.01 12.93
N ALA A 82 6.63 -3.71 14.23
CA ALA A 82 7.22 -4.64 15.18
C ALA A 82 6.38 -5.92 15.33
N GLN A 83 5.05 -5.80 15.39
CA GLN A 83 4.14 -6.94 15.45
C GLN A 83 4.17 -7.78 14.17
N ILE A 84 4.13 -7.13 12.99
CA ILE A 84 4.24 -7.79 11.69
C ILE A 84 5.48 -8.70 11.66
N ARG A 85 6.64 -8.19 12.06
CA ARG A 85 7.89 -8.97 12.11
C ARG A 85 7.85 -10.16 13.06
N THR A 86 7.00 -10.11 14.07
CA THR A 86 6.85 -11.20 15.05
C THR A 86 5.83 -12.22 14.61
N LEU A 87 4.76 -11.79 13.94
CA LEU A 87 3.63 -12.64 13.55
C LEU A 87 3.84 -13.35 12.22
N GLU A 88 4.47 -12.67 11.26
CA GLU A 88 4.77 -13.29 9.97
C GLU A 88 5.92 -14.29 10.10
N GLN A 89 5.68 -15.52 9.64
CA GLN A 89 6.65 -16.62 9.72
C GLN A 89 7.70 -16.57 8.61
N HIS A 90 7.57 -15.64 7.67
CA HIS A 90 8.47 -15.44 6.53
C HIS A 90 9.02 -14.02 6.51
N GLN A 91 10.10 -13.83 5.79
CA GLN A 91 10.63 -12.50 5.52
C GLN A 91 9.94 -11.93 4.29
N ARG A 92 9.49 -10.69 4.37
CA ARG A 92 8.84 -10.01 3.23
C ARG A 92 9.77 -9.77 2.05
N GLY A 93 11.09 -9.77 2.27
CA GLY A 93 12.03 -9.40 1.23
C GLY A 93 11.69 -8.03 0.64
N TRP A 94 11.39 -7.99 -0.64
CA TRP A 94 10.97 -6.78 -1.36
C TRP A 94 9.46 -6.54 -1.32
N TYR A 95 8.67 -7.54 -0.91
CA TYR A 95 7.22 -7.39 -0.78
C TYR A 95 6.85 -6.24 0.15
N ALA A 96 5.88 -5.43 -0.26
CA ALA A 96 5.45 -4.21 0.42
C ALA A 96 6.53 -3.12 0.55
N GLY A 97 7.69 -3.28 -0.09
CA GLY A 97 8.71 -2.25 -0.24
C GLY A 97 8.34 -1.22 -1.31
N ALA A 98 9.08 -0.13 -1.38
CA ALA A 98 8.99 0.84 -2.46
C ALA A 98 9.96 0.46 -3.59
N CYS A 99 9.46 0.45 -4.82
CA CYS A 99 10.24 0.19 -6.02
C CYS A 99 10.02 1.33 -7.01
N GLY A 100 11.11 1.85 -7.61
CA GLY A 100 11.00 2.97 -8.52
C GLY A 100 12.36 3.54 -8.89
N PHE A 101 12.37 4.78 -9.37
CA PHE A 101 13.59 5.48 -9.76
C PHE A 101 13.56 6.94 -9.29
N ILE A 102 14.73 7.51 -9.19
CA ILE A 102 14.96 8.94 -8.96
C ILE A 102 15.81 9.45 -10.12
N SER A 103 15.40 10.52 -10.76
CA SER A 103 16.17 11.23 -11.78
C SER A 103 16.27 12.71 -11.43
N GLU A 104 16.89 13.49 -12.31
CA GLU A 104 17.05 14.93 -12.15
C GLU A 104 15.70 15.66 -12.23
N ASP A 105 14.81 15.20 -13.12
CA ASP A 105 13.55 15.90 -13.41
C ASP A 105 12.34 15.27 -12.72
N VAL A 106 12.35 13.95 -12.49
CA VAL A 106 11.20 13.20 -11.98
C VAL A 106 11.61 11.98 -11.18
N SER A 107 10.86 11.70 -10.13
CA SER A 107 10.97 10.46 -9.36
C SER A 107 9.62 9.76 -9.34
N GLU A 108 9.64 8.46 -9.54
CA GLU A 108 8.43 7.65 -9.52
C GLU A 108 8.64 6.40 -8.67
N PHE A 109 7.68 6.11 -7.79
CA PHE A 109 7.71 4.96 -6.91
C PHE A 109 6.35 4.27 -6.86
N THR A 110 6.40 2.96 -6.80
CA THR A 110 5.25 2.11 -6.52
C THR A 110 5.51 1.23 -5.30
N VAL A 111 4.45 0.74 -4.68
CA VAL A 111 4.56 -0.25 -3.61
C VAL A 111 4.54 -1.64 -4.23
N ALA A 112 5.56 -2.45 -3.92
CA ALA A 112 5.71 -3.81 -4.44
C ALA A 112 4.71 -4.78 -3.78
N ILE A 113 3.43 -4.62 -4.09
CA ILE A 113 2.35 -5.54 -3.71
C ILE A 113 1.91 -6.34 -4.93
N ARG A 114 1.21 -7.48 -4.73
CA ARG A 114 0.86 -8.40 -5.82
C ARG A 114 2.07 -8.72 -6.67
N SER A 115 3.13 -9.09 -5.99
CA SER A 115 4.43 -9.36 -6.56
C SER A 115 4.79 -10.83 -6.39
N GLY A 116 5.76 -11.28 -7.16
CA GLY A 116 6.27 -12.64 -7.07
C GLY A 116 7.79 -12.66 -7.18
N LEU A 117 8.38 -13.66 -6.60
CA LEU A 117 9.80 -13.98 -6.72
C LEU A 117 9.95 -15.29 -7.46
N TRP A 118 10.66 -15.25 -8.59
CA TRP A 118 11.04 -16.43 -9.34
C TRP A 118 12.47 -16.82 -9.01
N HIS A 119 12.65 -18.01 -8.43
CA HIS A 119 13.97 -18.58 -8.19
C HIS A 119 13.90 -20.12 -8.23
N ASP A 120 14.96 -20.77 -8.62
CA ASP A 120 15.10 -22.24 -8.64
C ASP A 120 13.88 -22.97 -9.24
N GLN A 121 13.33 -22.45 -10.34
CA GLN A 121 12.12 -22.95 -11.01
C GLN A 121 10.85 -22.91 -10.15
N GLN A 122 10.87 -22.15 -9.09
CA GLN A 122 9.72 -21.92 -8.21
C GLN A 122 9.28 -20.46 -8.30
N LEU A 123 7.97 -20.26 -8.24
CA LEU A 123 7.35 -18.93 -8.16
C LEU A 123 6.70 -18.77 -6.81
N GLU A 124 7.24 -17.88 -5.99
CA GLU A 124 6.64 -17.42 -4.73
C GLU A 124 5.78 -16.19 -4.99
N LEU A 125 4.50 -16.25 -4.67
CA LEU A 125 3.57 -15.14 -4.83
C LEU A 125 3.27 -14.50 -3.48
N TYR A 126 3.31 -13.16 -3.43
CA TYR A 126 3.09 -12.38 -2.23
C TYR A 126 1.78 -11.60 -2.31
N THR A 127 0.93 -11.81 -1.33
CA THR A 127 -0.32 -11.06 -1.15
C THR A 127 -0.54 -10.71 0.33
N GLY A 128 -1.44 -9.78 0.61
CA GLY A 128 -1.75 -9.37 1.98
C GLY A 128 -3.13 -8.73 2.09
N ALA A 129 -3.69 -8.79 3.28
CA ALA A 129 -4.94 -8.13 3.64
C ALA A 129 -4.72 -7.15 4.80
N GLY A 130 -5.54 -6.10 4.85
CA GLY A 130 -5.52 -5.13 5.94
C GLY A 130 -6.42 -5.59 7.08
N ILE A 131 -5.82 -5.84 8.25
CA ILE A 131 -6.57 -6.28 9.42
C ILE A 131 -6.97 -5.08 10.28
N LEU A 132 -8.24 -4.93 10.52
CA LEU A 132 -8.83 -3.90 11.35
C LEU A 132 -9.63 -4.51 12.51
N THR A 133 -10.00 -3.68 13.47
CA THR A 133 -10.97 -4.08 14.50
C THR A 133 -12.28 -4.47 13.83
N GLY A 134 -12.73 -5.71 14.05
CA GLY A 134 -13.94 -6.27 13.43
C GLY A 134 -13.71 -6.98 12.10
N SER A 135 -12.46 -7.15 11.65
CA SER A 135 -12.14 -8.05 10.55
C SER A 135 -12.52 -9.48 10.91
N ASP A 136 -13.15 -10.18 9.99
CA ASP A 136 -13.42 -11.61 10.06
C ASP A 136 -12.31 -12.40 9.36
N ALA A 137 -11.81 -13.43 10.03
CA ALA A 137 -10.64 -14.16 9.53
C ALA A 137 -10.92 -14.90 8.20
N ASP A 138 -12.11 -15.44 8.02
CA ASP A 138 -12.48 -16.19 6.82
C ASP A 138 -12.69 -15.22 5.64
N GLU A 139 -13.28 -14.04 5.88
CA GLU A 139 -13.41 -12.99 4.87
C GLU A 139 -12.06 -12.46 4.41
N GLU A 140 -11.13 -12.22 5.35
CA GLU A 140 -9.77 -11.79 5.04
C GLU A 140 -9.01 -12.83 4.23
N TRP A 141 -9.19 -14.12 4.56
CA TRP A 141 -8.58 -15.21 3.80
C TRP A 141 -9.13 -15.32 2.39
N GLN A 142 -10.44 -15.19 2.20
CA GLN A 142 -11.07 -15.14 0.88
C GLN A 142 -10.56 -13.94 0.04
N GLU A 143 -10.30 -12.80 0.68
CA GLU A 143 -9.69 -11.65 0.03
C GLU A 143 -8.27 -11.96 -0.47
N LEU A 144 -7.46 -12.68 0.32
CA LEU A 144 -6.12 -13.14 -0.08
C LEU A 144 -6.21 -14.07 -1.30
N ASP A 145 -7.12 -15.05 -1.27
CA ASP A 145 -7.32 -15.99 -2.38
C ASP A 145 -7.75 -15.26 -3.66
N THR A 146 -8.64 -14.29 -3.56
CA THR A 146 -9.08 -13.48 -4.69
C THR A 146 -7.91 -12.69 -5.30
N LYS A 147 -7.06 -12.10 -4.45
CA LYS A 147 -5.86 -11.39 -4.89
C LYS A 147 -4.85 -12.33 -5.56
N LEU A 148 -4.64 -13.51 -4.98
CA LEU A 148 -3.76 -14.53 -5.54
C LEU A 148 -4.25 -15.01 -6.92
N ASN A 149 -5.53 -15.33 -7.04
CA ASN A 149 -6.12 -15.75 -8.31
C ASN A 149 -6.00 -14.68 -9.40
N SER A 150 -6.09 -13.40 -9.04
CA SER A 150 -5.88 -12.30 -9.99
C SER A 150 -4.45 -12.23 -10.53
N MET A 151 -3.46 -12.70 -9.75
CA MET A 151 -2.06 -12.79 -10.19
C MET A 151 -1.84 -14.00 -11.08
N LEU A 152 -2.42 -15.16 -10.71
CA LEU A 152 -2.31 -16.39 -11.50
C LEU A 152 -2.97 -16.24 -12.88
N GLY A 153 -4.04 -15.46 -12.99
CA GLY A 153 -4.72 -15.21 -14.27
C GLY A 153 -3.84 -14.56 -15.35
N VAL A 154 -2.76 -13.89 -14.97
CA VAL A 154 -1.79 -13.31 -15.92
C VAL A 154 -0.98 -14.38 -16.68
N TRP A 155 -0.91 -15.61 -16.16
CA TRP A 155 -0.13 -16.72 -16.74
C TRP A 155 -0.99 -17.64 -17.62
N HIS A 156 -2.28 -17.40 -17.72
CA HIS A 156 -3.24 -18.22 -18.47
C HIS A 156 -3.81 -17.53 -19.71
N ASP A 157 -3.43 -16.28 -19.98
CA ASP A 157 -3.68 -15.55 -21.22
C ASP A 157 -2.45 -15.59 -22.15
#